data_09390076ebeaceef7e06dcc38283093f
#
_entry.id   09390076ebeaceef7e06dcc38283093f
#
_cell.length_a   1.000
_cell.length_b   1.000
_cell.length_c   1.000
_cell.angle_alpha   90.00
_cell.angle_beta   90.00
_cell.angle_gamma   90.00
#
_symmetry.space_group_name_H-M   'P 1'
#
loop_
_entity.id
_entity.type
_entity.pdbx_description
1 polymer ?
#
loop_
_entity_poly.entity_id
_entity_poly.type
_entity_poly.pdbx_seq_one_letter_code
_entity_poly.pdbx_strand_id
1 'polypeptide(L)'
;MSNHQRQSIRIIGGKWKGRKISFPEQLEVRPTGNKIRETLFNWLHGELFDAKCLDLFSGSGALGLEALSRGAKYVKFIEKNNKTARYIKKSLSEFEKEVTGEEVICADAIEWIQKN
;
A
#
# COMPACT_ATOMS: atom_id res chain seq x y z
N MET A 1 5.15 31.44 0.00
CA MET A 1 4.37 30.36 0.60
C MET A 1 4.83 29.03 0.04
N SER A 2 5.19 28.13 0.90
CA SER A 2 5.65 26.82 0.47
C SER A 2 4.49 25.99 -0.05
N ASN A 3 4.64 25.46 -1.25
CA ASN A 3 3.65 24.57 -1.82
C ASN A 3 4.05 23.09 -1.64
N HIS A 4 4.94 22.83 -0.71
CA HIS A 4 5.38 21.48 -0.42
C HIS A 4 4.34 20.76 0.44
N GLN A 5 3.16 20.60 -0.13
CA GLN A 5 2.12 19.82 0.51
C GLN A 5 2.41 18.35 0.26
N ARG A 6 2.32 17.56 1.32
CA ARG A 6 2.36 16.13 1.18
C ARG A 6 0.99 15.64 0.75
N GLN A 7 0.96 14.74 -0.21
CA GLN A 7 -0.25 14.02 -0.49
C GLN A 7 -0.48 13.02 0.63
N SER A 8 -1.72 12.80 0.98
CA SER A 8 -2.05 11.82 1.99
C SER A 8 -3.35 11.11 1.66
N ILE A 9 -3.43 9.87 2.10
CA ILE A 9 -4.64 9.08 2.05
C ILE A 9 -4.87 8.47 3.42
N ARG A 10 -6.11 8.09 3.71
CA ARG A 10 -6.44 7.45 4.98
C ARG A 10 -6.82 6.00 4.74
N ILE A 11 -6.44 5.16 5.67
CA ILE A 11 -6.91 3.78 5.70
C ILE A 11 -8.39 3.80 6.10
N ILE A 12 -9.19 3.06 5.34
CA ILE A 12 -10.65 3.12 5.45
C ILE A 12 -11.18 2.18 6.53
N GLY A 13 -10.60 1.01 6.65
CA GLY A 13 -11.10 0.02 7.61
C GLY A 13 -10.00 -0.81 8.25
N GLY A 14 -10.39 -1.71 9.15
CA GLY A 14 -9.47 -2.61 9.81
C GLY A 14 -8.77 -1.99 11.01
N LYS A 15 -7.70 -2.64 11.44
CA LYS A 15 -6.99 -2.25 12.68
C LYS A 15 -6.31 -0.88 12.59
N TRP A 16 -6.03 -0.41 11.39
CA TRP A 16 -5.38 0.90 11.19
C TRP A 16 -6.35 1.96 10.68
N LYS A 17 -7.64 1.74 10.80
CA LYS A 17 -8.66 2.67 10.33
C LYS A 17 -8.38 4.11 10.76
N GLY A 18 -8.42 5.03 9.80
CA GLY A 18 -8.22 6.47 10.05
C GLY A 18 -6.77 6.92 10.04
N ARG A 19 -5.81 6.00 10.03
CA ARG A 19 -4.40 6.38 9.96
C ARG A 19 -4.06 6.91 8.56
N LYS A 20 -3.18 7.90 8.53
CA LYS A 20 -2.75 8.53 7.28
C LYS A 20 -1.53 7.83 6.70
N ILE A 21 -1.54 7.68 5.39
CA ILE A 21 -0.35 7.36 4.61
C ILE A 21 0.03 8.64 3.91
N SER A 22 1.18 9.22 4.25
CA SER A 22 1.67 10.47 3.65
C SER A 22 2.86 10.18 2.76
N PHE A 23 2.93 10.87 1.63
CA PHE A 23 4.07 10.73 0.72
C PHE A 23 4.37 12.09 0.08
N PRO A 24 5.64 12.34 -0.32
CA PRO A 24 6.00 13.59 -0.95
C PRO A 24 5.31 13.77 -2.29
N GLU A 25 4.92 15.01 -2.57
CA GLU A 25 4.31 15.35 -3.84
C GLU A 25 5.23 15.08 -5.04
N GLN A 26 6.55 15.13 -4.80
CA GLN A 26 7.54 14.87 -5.83
C GLN A 26 7.55 13.43 -6.33
N LEU A 27 6.99 12.50 -5.57
CA LEU A 27 6.83 11.14 -6.06
C LEU A 27 5.65 11.14 -7.02
N GLU A 28 5.87 10.69 -8.23
CA GLU A 28 4.81 10.55 -9.21
C GLU A 28 3.92 9.38 -8.86
N VAL A 29 3.13 9.57 -7.82
CA VAL A 29 2.24 8.55 -7.30
C VAL A 29 0.81 9.01 -7.50
N ARG A 30 0.00 8.15 -8.08
CA ARG A 30 -1.44 8.37 -8.16
C ARG A 30 -2.12 7.42 -7.19
N PRO A 31 -2.49 7.90 -6.00
CA PRO A 31 -3.18 7.03 -5.06
C PRO A 31 -4.56 6.65 -5.60
N THR A 32 -4.94 5.43 -5.36
CA THR A 32 -6.30 4.98 -5.65
C THR A 32 -7.28 5.76 -4.78
N GLY A 33 -8.28 6.38 -5.39
CA GLY A 33 -9.23 7.21 -4.66
C GLY A 33 -10.00 6.46 -3.58
N ASN A 34 -10.43 7.19 -2.56
CA ASN A 34 -11.11 6.61 -1.41
C ASN A 34 -12.34 5.80 -1.80
N LYS A 35 -13.13 6.31 -2.73
CA LYS A 35 -14.36 5.63 -3.13
C LYS A 35 -14.09 4.31 -3.86
N ILE A 36 -13.09 4.30 -4.73
CA ILE A 36 -12.70 3.09 -5.44
C ILE A 36 -12.17 2.06 -4.46
N ARG A 37 -11.31 2.48 -3.53
CA ARG A 37 -10.78 1.59 -2.50
C ARG A 37 -11.89 1.02 -1.62
N GLU A 38 -12.82 1.86 -1.20
CA GLU A 38 -13.95 1.43 -0.39
C GLU A 38 -14.79 0.38 -1.12
N THR A 39 -15.12 0.63 -2.38
CA THR A 39 -15.90 -0.30 -3.18
C THR A 39 -15.18 -1.64 -3.35
N LEU A 40 -13.89 -1.59 -3.69
CA LEU A 40 -13.10 -2.79 -3.86
C LEU A 40 -13.07 -3.63 -2.59
N PHE A 41 -12.78 -3.01 -1.45
CA PHE A 41 -12.66 -3.74 -0.19
C PHE A 41 -14.00 -4.18 0.38
N ASN A 42 -15.09 -3.50 0.02
CA ASN A 42 -16.42 -4.01 0.33
C ASN A 42 -16.70 -5.32 -0.42
N TRP A 43 -16.28 -5.41 -1.68
CA TRP A 43 -16.42 -6.65 -2.45
C TRP A 43 -15.57 -7.78 -1.89
N LEU A 44 -14.40 -7.43 -1.31
CA LEU A 44 -13.48 -8.42 -0.74
C LEU A 44 -13.76 -8.71 0.74
N HIS A 45 -14.83 -8.12 1.28
CA HIS A 45 -15.17 -8.28 2.69
C HIS A 45 -15.29 -9.76 3.06
N GLY A 46 -14.57 -10.16 4.11
CA GLY A 46 -14.55 -11.55 4.56
C GLY A 46 -13.52 -12.43 3.86
N GLU A 47 -12.98 -11.98 2.72
CA GLU A 47 -11.98 -12.77 1.98
C GLU A 47 -10.55 -12.36 2.28
N LEU A 48 -10.35 -11.19 2.89
CA LEU A 48 -9.02 -10.68 3.18
C LEU A 48 -8.40 -11.26 4.43
N PHE A 49 -9.20 -11.67 5.40
CA PHE A 49 -8.68 -12.19 6.64
C PHE A 49 -7.80 -13.42 6.38
N ASP A 50 -6.57 -13.36 6.85
CA ASP A 50 -5.57 -14.43 6.70
C ASP A 50 -5.15 -14.68 5.24
N ALA A 51 -5.48 -13.78 4.32
CA ALA A 51 -5.17 -13.93 2.90
C ALA A 51 -3.73 -13.50 2.58
N LYS A 52 -3.19 -14.08 1.52
CA LYS A 52 -1.94 -13.62 0.91
C LYS A 52 -2.29 -12.77 -0.29
N CYS A 53 -1.76 -11.56 -0.35
CA CYS A 53 -2.10 -10.58 -1.36
C CYS A 53 -0.87 -10.15 -2.16
N LEU A 54 -1.10 -9.78 -3.41
CA LEU A 54 -0.06 -9.27 -4.28
C LEU A 54 -0.52 -7.92 -4.83
N ASP A 55 0.23 -6.87 -4.54
CA ASP A 55 -0.02 -5.53 -5.03
C ASP A 55 1.01 -5.22 -6.11
N LEU A 56 0.63 -5.38 -7.37
CA LEU A 56 1.54 -5.33 -8.52
C LEU A 56 1.97 -3.92 -8.91
N PHE A 57 1.17 -2.92 -8.61
CA PHE A 57 1.46 -1.53 -8.95
C PHE A 57 1.26 -0.69 -7.72
N SER A 58 2.17 -0.86 -6.76
CA SER A 58 1.91 -0.42 -5.40
C SER A 58 1.76 1.10 -5.24
N GLY A 59 2.50 1.89 -6.00
CA GLY A 59 2.41 3.34 -5.86
C GLY A 59 2.61 3.77 -4.41
N SER A 60 1.61 4.41 -3.83
CA SER A 60 1.67 4.82 -2.42
C SER A 60 1.62 3.65 -1.43
N GLY A 61 1.30 2.46 -1.90
CA GLY A 61 1.06 1.32 -1.03
C GLY A 61 -0.34 1.25 -0.48
N ALA A 62 -1.24 2.09 -0.95
CA ALA A 62 -2.58 2.24 -0.37
C ALA A 62 -3.37 0.94 -0.34
N LEU A 63 -3.38 0.20 -1.45
CA LEU A 63 -4.17 -1.03 -1.52
C LEU A 63 -3.59 -2.12 -0.62
N GLY A 64 -2.28 -2.32 -0.65
CA GLY A 64 -1.63 -3.33 0.18
C GLY A 64 -1.72 -3.00 1.67
N LEU A 65 -1.56 -1.73 2.03
CA LEU A 65 -1.70 -1.31 3.41
C LEU A 65 -3.14 -1.48 3.90
N GLU A 66 -4.12 -1.18 3.05
CA GLU A 66 -5.52 -1.42 3.39
C GLU A 66 -5.79 -2.91 3.62
N ALA A 67 -5.23 -3.78 2.76
CA ALA A 67 -5.37 -5.22 2.92
C ALA A 67 -4.77 -5.71 4.24
N LEU A 68 -3.56 -5.24 4.58
CA LEU A 68 -2.95 -5.58 5.88
C LEU A 68 -3.81 -5.09 7.03
N SER A 69 -4.34 -3.88 6.95
CA SER A 69 -5.20 -3.32 7.97
C SER A 69 -6.44 -4.18 8.20
N ARG A 70 -6.96 -4.78 7.16
CA ARG A 70 -8.19 -5.59 7.22
C ARG A 70 -7.91 -7.06 7.50
N GLY A 71 -6.69 -7.41 7.86
CA GLY A 71 -6.37 -8.75 8.36
C GLY A 71 -5.68 -9.68 7.38
N ALA A 72 -5.19 -9.18 6.25
CA ALA A 72 -4.39 -10.01 5.36
C ALA A 72 -3.16 -10.53 6.10
N LYS A 73 -2.84 -11.79 5.87
CA LYS A 73 -1.71 -12.44 6.51
C LYS A 73 -0.39 -11.95 5.93
N TYR A 74 -0.38 -11.68 4.64
CA TYR A 74 0.83 -11.32 3.92
C TYR A 74 0.49 -10.48 2.69
N VAL A 75 1.27 -9.42 2.46
CA VAL A 75 1.15 -8.62 1.24
C VAL A 75 2.53 -8.43 0.64
N LYS A 76 2.65 -8.74 -0.64
CA LYS A 76 3.84 -8.48 -1.42
C LYS A 76 3.56 -7.25 -2.29
N PHE A 77 4.37 -6.20 -2.14
CA PHE A 77 4.26 -4.96 -2.89
C PHE A 77 5.31 -4.98 -3.99
N ILE A 78 4.89 -4.81 -5.23
CA ILE A 78 5.79 -4.68 -6.36
C ILE A 78 5.72 -3.26 -6.87
N GLU A 79 6.85 -2.57 -6.82
CA GLU A 79 6.92 -1.18 -7.23
C GLU A 79 8.20 -0.92 -8.03
N LYS A 80 8.03 -0.39 -9.22
CA LYS A 80 9.10 -0.15 -10.17
C LYS A 80 10.03 1.00 -9.73
N ASN A 81 9.47 2.06 -9.15
CA ASN A 81 10.22 3.25 -8.77
C ASN A 81 10.91 3.01 -7.43
N ASN A 82 12.25 3.12 -7.42
CA ASN A 82 13.05 2.85 -6.24
C ASN A 82 12.74 3.79 -5.06
N LYS A 83 12.51 5.07 -5.35
CA LYS A 83 12.17 6.05 -4.30
C LYS A 83 10.80 5.74 -3.70
N THR A 84 9.85 5.41 -4.54
CA THR A 84 8.50 5.05 -4.10
C THR A 84 8.52 3.76 -3.28
N ALA A 85 9.29 2.75 -3.72
CA ALA A 85 9.43 1.50 -2.98
C ALA A 85 10.01 1.75 -1.58
N ARG A 86 11.02 2.60 -1.48
CA ARG A 86 11.59 2.97 -0.17
C ARG A 86 10.57 3.67 0.71
N TYR A 87 9.71 4.48 0.11
CA TYR A 87 8.69 5.19 0.85
C TYR A 87 7.63 4.25 1.41
N ILE A 88 7.27 3.22 0.63
CA ILE A 88 6.37 2.17 1.12
C ILE A 88 6.97 1.47 2.34
N LYS A 89 8.25 1.11 2.27
CA LYS A 89 8.96 0.49 3.40
C LYS A 89 8.93 1.39 4.64
N LYS A 90 9.13 2.69 4.44
CA LYS A 90 9.09 3.65 5.53
C LYS A 90 7.69 3.72 6.15
N SER A 91 6.65 3.75 5.33
CA SER A 91 5.27 3.78 5.81
C SER A 91 4.94 2.54 6.63
N LEU A 92 5.36 1.37 6.16
CA LEU A 92 5.15 0.12 6.89
C LEU A 92 5.80 0.15 8.26
N SER A 93 7.03 0.66 8.35
CA SER A 93 7.73 0.75 9.62
C SER A 93 7.06 1.73 10.60
N GLU A 94 6.34 2.71 10.10
CA GLU A 94 5.61 3.66 10.94
C GLU A 94 4.30 3.08 11.50
N PHE A 95 3.70 2.11 10.79
CA PHE A 95 2.45 1.51 11.24
C PHE A 95 2.66 0.50 12.37
N GLU A 96 3.64 -0.36 12.24
CA GLU A 96 3.99 -1.31 13.30
C GLU A 96 5.49 -1.52 13.29
N LYS A 97 6.09 -1.60 14.49
CA LYS A 97 7.53 -1.86 14.60
C LYS A 97 7.91 -3.25 14.11
N GLU A 98 6.98 -4.18 14.18
CA GLU A 98 7.19 -5.56 13.78
C GLU A 98 6.10 -6.01 12.82
N VAL A 99 6.07 -5.40 11.63
CA VAL A 99 5.19 -5.91 10.58
C VAL A 99 5.90 -7.13 9.98
N THR A 100 5.30 -8.28 10.13
CA THR A 100 5.88 -9.54 9.66
C THR A 100 5.20 -10.08 8.41
N GLY A 101 4.18 -9.41 7.93
CA GLY A 101 3.38 -9.90 6.82
C GLY A 101 3.55 -9.13 5.53
N GLU A 102 4.75 -8.56 5.27
CA GLU A 102 4.94 -7.77 4.05
C GLU A 102 6.32 -7.98 3.43
N GLU A 103 6.38 -7.72 2.15
CA GLU A 103 7.62 -7.68 1.39
C GLU A 103 7.47 -6.61 0.32
N VAL A 104 8.47 -5.73 0.18
CA VAL A 104 8.49 -4.69 -0.85
C VAL A 104 9.60 -5.00 -1.82
N ILE A 105 9.25 -5.22 -3.08
CA ILE A 105 10.19 -5.54 -4.15
C ILE A 105 10.22 -4.38 -5.15
N CYS A 106 11.40 -3.84 -5.39
CA CYS A 106 11.58 -2.83 -6.43
C CYS A 106 11.82 -3.53 -7.76
N ALA A 107 10.77 -3.60 -8.57
CA ALA A 107 10.84 -4.29 -9.86
C ALA A 107 9.70 -3.82 -10.77
N ASP A 108 9.89 -4.01 -12.06
CA ASP A 108 8.81 -3.88 -13.01
C ASP A 108 7.86 -5.07 -12.86
N ALA A 109 6.57 -4.80 -12.73
CA ALA A 109 5.58 -5.83 -12.43
C ALA A 109 5.52 -6.93 -13.50
N ILE A 110 5.58 -6.53 -14.76
CA ILE A 110 5.51 -7.51 -15.87
C ILE A 110 6.74 -8.39 -15.88
N GLU A 111 7.92 -7.80 -15.75
CA GLU A 111 9.17 -8.58 -15.68
C GLU A 111 9.17 -9.51 -14.46
N TRP A 112 8.69 -9.03 -13.33
CA TRP A 112 8.63 -9.83 -12.12
C TRP A 112 7.71 -11.04 -12.31
N ILE A 113 6.54 -10.86 -12.91
CA ILE A 113 5.59 -11.94 -13.17
C ILE A 113 6.21 -12.98 -14.11
N GLN A 114 6.92 -12.54 -15.14
CA GLN A 114 7.53 -13.44 -16.11
C GLN A 114 8.63 -14.31 -15.51
N LYS A 115 9.28 -13.84 -14.45
CA LYS A 115 10.36 -14.59 -13.77
C LYS A 115 9.86 -15.45 -12.60
N ASN A 116 8.68 -15.22 -12.18
CA ASN A 116 8.09 -15.89 -11.04
C ASN A 116 6.75 -16.55 -11.45
#